data_92b806b72b25beffd5a85d76f2612c97
#
_entry.id   92b806b72b25beffd5a85d76f2612c97
#
_cell.length_a   1.000
_cell.length_b   1.000
_cell.length_c   1.000
_cell.angle_alpha   90.00
_cell.angle_beta   90.00
_cell.angle_gamma   90.00
#
_symmetry.space_group_name_H-M   'P 1'
#
loop_
_entity.id
_entity.type
_entity.pdbx_description
1 polymer ?
#
loop_
_entity_poly.entity_id
_entity_poly.type
_entity_poly.pdbx_seq_one_letter_code
_entity_poly.pdbx_strand_id
1 'polypeptide(L)'
;FPDYATKVSEFVLDNEDTKGVLICGTGVGMSIAANKVKGIRASNVTNVKTAIQSVEHNDVNVLCLGSENLDIEAAKEITESFLNSSFLNEERYINRINKLS
;
A
#
# COMPACT_ATOMS: atom_id res chain seq x y z
N PHE A 1 11.99 11.92 4.80
CA PHE A 1 11.24 10.77 4.27
C PHE A 1 9.85 11.15 3.75
N PRO A 2 9.19 12.18 4.32
CA PRO A 2 7.86 12.53 3.83
C PRO A 2 7.82 12.91 2.35
N ASP A 3 8.91 13.49 1.85
CA ASP A 3 9.02 13.88 0.45
C ASP A 3 8.95 12.70 -0.51
N TYR A 4 9.55 11.57 -0.15
CA TYR A 4 9.50 10.36 -0.97
C TYR A 4 8.08 9.79 -0.98
N ALA A 5 7.41 9.78 0.17
CA ALA A 5 6.03 9.32 0.24
C ALA A 5 5.12 10.17 -0.64
N THR A 6 5.29 11.48 -0.64
CA THR A 6 4.52 12.40 -1.46
C THR A 6 4.79 12.17 -2.96
N LYS A 7 6.04 12.04 -3.35
CA LYS A 7 6.41 11.82 -4.76
C LYS A 7 5.85 10.50 -5.30
N VAL A 8 5.99 9.42 -4.56
CA VAL A 8 5.44 8.11 -4.96
C VAL A 8 3.92 8.19 -5.06
N SER A 9 3.28 8.82 -4.08
CA SER A 9 1.83 8.97 -4.05
C SER A 9 1.31 9.76 -5.25
N GLU A 10 1.96 10.85 -5.60
CA GLU A 10 1.59 11.66 -6.77
C GLU A 10 1.75 10.86 -8.06
N PHE A 11 2.84 10.10 -8.18
CA PHE A 11 3.06 9.25 -9.35
C PHE A 11 1.97 8.19 -9.50
N VAL A 12 1.60 7.54 -8.40
CA VAL A 12 0.54 6.53 -8.41
C VAL A 12 -0.80 7.15 -8.85
N LEU A 13 -1.11 8.34 -8.36
CA LEU A 13 -2.37 9.02 -8.72
C LEU A 13 -2.39 9.48 -10.18
N ASP A 14 -1.23 9.85 -10.72
CA ASP A 14 -1.12 10.37 -12.09
C ASP A 14 -0.98 9.27 -13.15
N ASN A 15 -0.79 8.04 -12.75
CA ASN A 15 -0.54 6.92 -13.66
C ASN A 15 -1.44 5.74 -13.32
N GLU A 16 -2.47 5.51 -14.14
CA GLU A 16 -3.39 4.38 -13.95
C GLU A 16 -2.63 3.06 -13.91
N ASP A 17 -3.19 2.12 -13.16
CA ASP A 17 -2.66 0.76 -13.01
C ASP A 17 -1.27 0.68 -12.36
N THR A 18 -0.82 1.77 -11.75
CA THR A 18 0.42 1.75 -10.97
C THR A 18 0.14 1.58 -9.48
N LYS A 19 1.07 0.98 -8.80
CA LYS A 19 1.08 0.84 -7.34
C LYS A 19 2.42 1.30 -6.82
N GLY A 20 2.43 1.85 -5.61
CA GLY A 20 3.66 2.32 -4.98
C GLY A 20 4.17 1.36 -3.92
N VAL A 21 5.48 1.33 -3.73
CA VAL A 21 6.12 0.61 -2.63
C VAL A 21 7.09 1.57 -1.95
N LEU A 22 6.90 1.73 -0.65
CA LEU A 22 7.74 2.59 0.19
C LEU A 22 8.39 1.77 1.29
N ILE A 23 9.64 2.03 1.57
CA ILE A 23 10.40 1.32 2.58
C ILE A 23 11.01 2.33 3.54
N CYS A 24 10.86 2.09 4.84
CA CYS A 24 11.57 2.83 5.87
C CYS A 24 11.88 1.88 7.03
N GLY A 25 12.35 2.41 8.16
CA GLY A 25 12.73 1.56 9.30
C GLY A 25 11.60 0.64 9.77
N THR A 26 10.43 1.19 10.02
CA THR A 26 9.26 0.43 10.50
C THR A 26 8.13 0.36 9.47
N GLY A 27 8.13 1.21 8.48
CA GLY A 27 7.01 1.36 7.54
C GLY A 27 5.91 2.29 8.03
N VAL A 28 5.91 2.63 9.30
CA VAL A 28 4.82 3.42 9.92
C VAL A 28 4.81 4.86 9.41
N GLY A 29 5.95 5.53 9.44
CA GLY A 29 6.05 6.93 9.03
C GLY A 29 5.68 7.14 7.56
N MET A 30 6.16 6.28 6.67
CA MET A 30 5.82 6.33 5.25
C MET A 30 4.33 6.10 5.01
N SER A 31 3.73 5.18 5.77
CA SER A 31 2.29 4.90 5.69
C SER A 31 1.47 6.14 6.09
N ILE A 32 1.85 6.79 7.18
CA ILE A 32 1.18 8.01 7.63
C ILE A 32 1.31 9.10 6.56
N ALA A 33 2.52 9.34 6.08
CA ALA A 33 2.79 10.38 5.09
C ALA A 33 2.01 10.14 3.79
N ALA A 34 2.03 8.90 3.29
CA ALA A 34 1.31 8.56 2.06
C ALA A 34 -0.20 8.74 2.22
N ASN A 35 -0.75 8.34 3.35
CA ASN A 35 -2.20 8.46 3.62
C ASN A 35 -2.67 9.91 3.80
N LYS A 36 -1.76 10.87 3.94
CA LYS A 36 -2.12 12.29 3.93
C LYS A 36 -2.44 12.81 2.54
N VAL A 37 -2.07 12.07 1.51
CA VAL A 37 -2.35 12.45 0.12
C VAL A 37 -3.73 11.89 -0.25
N LYS A 38 -4.64 12.76 -0.64
CA LYS A 38 -6.00 12.37 -1.01
C LYS A 38 -5.97 11.40 -2.20
N GLY A 39 -6.69 10.29 -2.08
CA GLY A 39 -6.73 9.25 -3.10
C GLY A 39 -5.73 8.11 -2.87
N ILE A 40 -4.84 8.26 -1.90
CA ILE A 40 -3.91 7.20 -1.53
C ILE A 40 -4.48 6.37 -0.38
N ARG A 41 -4.39 5.06 -0.54
CA ARG A 41 -4.67 4.08 0.49
C ARG A 41 -3.40 3.28 0.69
N ALA A 42 -2.62 3.69 1.68
CA ALA A 42 -1.35 3.06 2.02
C ALA A 42 -1.50 2.13 3.22
N SER A 43 -0.80 1.03 3.20
CA SER A 43 -0.83 0.08 4.30
C SER A 43 0.58 -0.39 4.65
N ASN A 44 0.86 -0.43 5.96
CA ASN A 44 2.09 -1.02 6.49
C ASN A 44 1.84 -2.50 6.72
N VAL A 45 2.49 -3.35 5.93
CA VAL A 45 2.21 -4.78 5.87
C VAL A 45 3.44 -5.58 6.28
N THR A 46 3.22 -6.63 7.05
CA THR A 46 4.30 -7.47 7.59
C THR A 46 4.21 -8.93 7.18
N ASN A 47 3.18 -9.32 6.41
CA ASN A 47 3.03 -10.71 5.95
C ASN A 47 2.26 -10.77 4.63
N VAL A 48 2.41 -11.89 3.93
CA VAL A 48 1.80 -12.11 2.61
C VAL A 48 0.28 -12.06 2.65
N LYS A 49 -0.34 -12.70 3.64
CA LYS A 49 -1.80 -12.74 3.74
C LYS A 49 -2.40 -11.34 3.82
N THR A 50 -1.84 -10.49 4.68
CA THR A 50 -2.31 -9.11 4.83
C THR A 50 -2.05 -8.28 3.58
N ALA A 51 -0.92 -8.54 2.90
CA ALA A 51 -0.63 -7.87 1.62
C ALA A 51 -1.72 -8.15 0.59
N ILE A 52 -2.10 -9.40 0.42
CA ILE A 52 -3.14 -9.81 -0.51
C ILE A 52 -4.48 -9.18 -0.12
N GLN A 53 -4.87 -9.30 1.14
CA GLN A 53 -6.15 -8.76 1.62
C GLN A 53 -6.21 -7.24 1.52
N SER A 54 -5.09 -6.55 1.71
CA SER A 54 -5.06 -5.09 1.60
C SER A 54 -5.48 -4.63 0.20
N VAL A 55 -5.10 -5.36 -0.82
CA VAL A 55 -5.51 -5.07 -2.21
C VAL A 55 -6.92 -5.56 -2.47
N GLU A 56 -7.19 -6.82 -2.16
CA GLU A 56 -8.48 -7.45 -2.50
C GLU A 56 -9.67 -6.78 -1.81
N HIS A 57 -9.51 -6.40 -0.54
CA HIS A 57 -10.59 -5.84 0.27
C HIS A 57 -10.58 -4.33 0.38
N ASN A 58 -9.41 -3.71 0.38
CA ASN A 58 -9.25 -2.28 0.67
C ASN A 58 -8.71 -1.47 -0.50
N ASP A 59 -8.44 -2.12 -1.63
CA ASP A 59 -7.89 -1.46 -2.81
C ASP A 59 -6.68 -0.59 -2.49
N VAL A 60 -5.78 -1.13 -1.67
CA VAL A 60 -4.54 -0.44 -1.29
C VAL A 60 -3.69 -0.22 -2.53
N ASN A 61 -3.21 1.00 -2.70
CA ASN A 61 -2.40 1.38 -3.86
C ASN A 61 -0.96 1.75 -3.50
N VAL A 62 -0.64 1.82 -2.22
CA VAL A 62 0.75 2.03 -1.74
C VAL A 62 1.05 1.06 -0.61
N LEU A 63 2.04 0.22 -0.83
CA LEU A 63 2.54 -0.72 0.17
C LEU A 63 3.69 -0.07 0.93
N CYS A 64 3.66 -0.14 2.25
CA CYS A 64 4.75 0.33 3.09
C CYS A 64 5.38 -0.82 3.85
N LEU A 65 6.70 -0.93 3.79
CA LEU A 65 7.46 -1.99 4.42
C LEU A 65 8.46 -1.42 5.43
N GLY A 66 8.67 -2.14 6.52
CA GLY A 66 9.66 -1.80 7.53
C GLY A 66 10.88 -2.69 7.43
N SER A 67 12.03 -2.12 7.05
CA SER A 67 13.27 -2.86 6.89
C SER A 67 13.81 -3.44 8.20
N GLU A 68 13.39 -2.89 9.33
CA GLU A 68 13.79 -3.40 10.65
C GLU A 68 13.06 -4.67 11.05
N ASN A 69 11.90 -4.94 10.43
CA ASN A 69 11.01 -6.04 10.82
C ASN A 69 10.96 -7.17 9.81
N LEU A 70 11.56 -6.99 8.64
CA LEU A 70 11.47 -7.95 7.54
C LEU A 70 12.84 -8.23 6.96
N ASP A 71 13.14 -9.51 6.72
CA ASP A 71 14.31 -9.84 5.92
C ASP A 71 14.00 -9.64 4.43
N ILE A 72 15.02 -9.73 3.60
CA ILE A 72 14.91 -9.47 2.16
C ILE A 72 13.92 -10.43 1.49
N GLU A 73 13.96 -11.72 1.85
CA GLU A 73 13.07 -12.71 1.25
C GLU A 73 11.60 -12.46 1.62
N ALA A 74 11.34 -12.12 2.88
CA ALA A 74 9.98 -11.78 3.31
C ALA A 74 9.47 -10.52 2.59
N ALA A 75 10.30 -9.49 2.51
CA ALA A 75 9.95 -8.25 1.83
C ALA A 75 9.64 -8.50 0.35
N LYS A 76 10.41 -9.36 -0.30
CA LYS A 76 10.22 -9.73 -1.71
C LYS A 76 8.89 -10.46 -1.92
N GLU A 77 8.59 -11.46 -1.09
CA GLU A 77 7.34 -12.22 -1.18
C GLU A 77 6.13 -11.32 -0.96
N ILE A 78 6.19 -10.43 0.03
CA ILE A 78 5.12 -9.49 0.33
C ILE A 78 4.89 -8.55 -0.87
N THR A 79 5.96 -8.00 -1.42
CA THR A 79 5.89 -7.09 -2.56
C THR A 79 5.30 -7.77 -3.79
N GLU A 80 5.76 -8.98 -4.12
CA GLU A 80 5.23 -9.74 -5.24
C GLU A 80 3.74 -10.04 -5.07
N SER A 81 3.34 -10.47 -3.88
CA SER A 81 1.94 -10.77 -3.58
C SER A 81 1.07 -9.51 -3.69
N PHE A 82 1.56 -8.39 -3.21
CA PHE A 82 0.87 -7.10 -3.31
C PHE A 82 0.67 -6.71 -4.78
N LEU A 83 1.73 -6.77 -5.58
CA LEU A 83 1.69 -6.35 -6.99
C LEU A 83 0.83 -7.27 -7.85
N ASN A 84 0.74 -8.55 -7.49
CA ASN A 84 -0.02 -9.53 -8.26
C ASN A 84 -1.49 -9.67 -7.83
N SER A 85 -1.90 -8.98 -6.78
CA SER A 85 -3.29 -9.02 -6.30
C SER A 85 -4.11 -7.94 -6.98
N SER A 86 -5.43 -8.17 -7.06
CA SER A 86 -6.36 -7.22 -7.66
C SER A 86 -7.55 -7.02 -6.73
N PHE A 87 -8.12 -5.82 -6.76
CA PHE A 87 -9.31 -5.50 -5.99
C PHE A 87 -10.48 -6.36 -6.45
N LEU A 88 -11.18 -6.98 -5.50
CA LEU A 88 -12.29 -7.89 -5.84
C LEU A 88 -13.51 -7.15 -6.39
N ASN A 89 -13.61 -5.85 -6.16
CA ASN A 89 -14.65 -5.01 -6.73
C ASN A 89 -16.08 -5.44 -6.32
N GLU A 90 -16.22 -6.05 -5.16
CA GLU A 90 -17.51 -6.41 -4.60
C GLU A 90 -18.15 -5.23 -3.90
N GLU A 91 -19.46 -5.12 -3.96
CA GLU A 91 -20.20 -3.98 -3.42
C GLU A 91 -19.88 -3.68 -1.96
N ARG A 92 -19.74 -4.70 -1.12
CA ARG A 92 -19.40 -4.52 0.29
C ARG A 92 -18.05 -3.84 0.49
N TYR A 93 -17.05 -4.13 -0.37
CA TYR A 93 -15.74 -3.51 -0.30
C TYR A 93 -15.75 -2.11 -0.88
N ILE A 94 -16.46 -1.91 -1.98
CA ILE A 94 -16.62 -0.60 -2.60
C ILE A 94 -17.24 0.39 -1.61
N ASN A 95 -18.28 -0.04 -0.91
CA ASN A 95 -18.97 0.79 0.09
C ASN A 95 -18.04 1.20 1.23
N ARG A 96 -17.18 0.28 1.69
CA ARG A 96 -16.21 0.59 2.75
C ARG A 96 -15.18 1.61 2.29
N ILE A 97 -14.66 1.44 1.08
CA ILE A 97 -13.67 2.36 0.52
C ILE A 97 -14.24 3.75 0.37
N ASN A 98 -15.48 3.86 -0.12
CA ASN A 98 -16.14 5.15 -0.27
C ASN A 98 -16.30 5.91 1.05
N LYS A 99 -16.37 5.20 2.17
CA LYS A 99 -16.45 5.82 3.49
C LYS A 99 -15.11 6.29 4.02
N LEU A 100 -14.01 5.88 3.39
CA LEU A 100 -12.65 6.26 3.80
C LEU A 100 -12.19 7.58 3.20
N SER A 101 -12.89 8.11 2.26
CA SER A 101 -12.49 9.34 1.57
C SER A 101 -13.07 10.60 2.19
#